data_74159eeeadfa5536cc1593de9fb9b65c
#
_entry.id   74159eeeadfa5536cc1593de9fb9b65c
#
_cell.length_a   1.000
_cell.length_b   1.000
_cell.length_c   1.000
_cell.angle_alpha   90.00
_cell.angle_beta   90.00
_cell.angle_gamma   90.00
#
_symmetry.space_group_name_H-M   'P 1'
#
loop_
_entity.id
_entity.type
_entity.pdbx_description
1 polymer ?
#
loop_
_entity_poly.entity_id
_entity_poly.type
_entity_poly.pdbx_seq_one_letter_code
_entity_poly.pdbx_strand_id
1 'polypeptide(L)'
;MFCKLPFCVTIEAEAFGAEVSLNSLYGVPAVARFRYERVEDIPALPEMDFSTGRVREVLRAATILRDMGETVILNIEGPFTVLSQLVPSKQIYKGLYRQQERLRELSAWITAQLVRYAREAERHGVNVLSYADPTVAADLISPKLYADLCGEISYEVLKAVEAATENIVLHLCNKTSVAFQKAGFCTMERIIPQPGLTYGEALLEAIKRLDVRCIGHGCIQRTYCPMTNGCIYKLTLK
;
A
#
# COMPACT_ATOMS: atom_id res chain seq x y z
N MET A 1 -21.02 2.74 -3.70
CA MET A 1 -20.03 2.34 -4.76
C MET A 1 -18.64 2.36 -4.15
N PHE A 2 -17.61 1.72 -4.78
CA PHE A 2 -16.22 1.89 -4.36
C PHE A 2 -15.54 3.03 -5.11
N CYS A 3 -14.93 3.94 -4.39
CA CYS A 3 -14.09 4.99 -4.94
C CYS A 3 -12.63 4.76 -4.54
N LYS A 4 -11.75 4.59 -5.53
CA LYS A 4 -10.31 4.34 -5.31
C LYS A 4 -9.49 5.61 -5.49
N LEU A 5 -8.64 5.92 -4.53
CA LEU A 5 -7.72 7.05 -4.51
C LEU A 5 -6.33 6.57 -4.10
N PRO A 6 -5.26 7.18 -4.63
CA PRO A 6 -5.19 7.87 -5.91
C PRO A 6 -5.16 6.88 -7.09
N PHE A 7 -5.13 7.39 -8.32
CA PHE A 7 -4.95 6.57 -9.53
C PHE A 7 -3.48 6.39 -9.94
N CYS A 8 -2.55 6.68 -9.04
CA CYS A 8 -1.11 6.62 -9.27
C CYS A 8 -0.40 6.12 -8.00
N VAL A 9 0.86 5.78 -8.15
CA VAL A 9 1.74 5.23 -7.09
C VAL A 9 2.80 6.23 -6.61
N THR A 10 2.61 7.54 -6.86
CA THR A 10 3.66 8.56 -6.68
C THR A 10 3.37 9.58 -5.58
N ILE A 11 2.28 9.42 -4.82
CA ILE A 11 1.86 10.39 -3.81
C ILE A 11 2.86 10.47 -2.66
N GLU A 12 3.24 9.34 -2.11
CA GLU A 12 4.16 9.25 -0.98
C GLU A 12 5.56 9.74 -1.38
N ALA A 13 6.04 9.31 -2.54
CA ALA A 13 7.36 9.73 -3.02
C ALA A 13 7.42 11.24 -3.31
N GLU A 14 6.33 11.82 -3.85
CA GLU A 14 6.23 13.28 -4.02
C GLU A 14 6.25 14.02 -2.68
N ALA A 15 5.58 13.51 -1.66
CA ALA A 15 5.63 14.08 -0.31
C ALA A 15 7.04 14.05 0.28
N PHE A 16 7.89 13.10 -0.14
CA PHE A 16 9.32 13.05 0.17
C PHE A 16 10.20 13.80 -0.84
N GLY A 17 9.60 14.54 -1.78
CA GLY A 17 10.27 15.43 -2.70
C GLY A 17 10.67 14.82 -4.03
N ALA A 18 10.07 13.72 -4.48
CA ALA A 18 10.21 13.26 -5.86
C ALA A 18 9.60 14.28 -6.83
N GLU A 19 10.26 14.51 -7.96
CA GLU A 19 9.71 15.32 -9.06
C GLU A 19 8.77 14.45 -9.91
N VAL A 20 7.47 14.76 -9.90
CA VAL A 20 6.45 13.98 -10.59
C VAL A 20 5.87 14.75 -11.77
N SER A 21 5.83 14.11 -12.94
CA SER A 21 5.10 14.60 -14.12
C SER A 21 3.68 14.06 -14.11
N LEU A 22 2.70 14.96 -14.20
CA LEU A 22 1.28 14.60 -14.34
C LEU A 22 0.92 14.23 -15.80
N ASN A 23 1.72 14.64 -16.76
CA ASN A 23 1.53 14.42 -18.19
C ASN A 23 2.52 13.37 -18.72
N SER A 24 2.65 12.23 -18.03
CA SER A 24 3.53 11.17 -18.49
C SER A 24 3.00 10.51 -19.77
N LEU A 25 3.90 9.92 -20.56
CA LEU A 25 3.55 9.14 -21.75
C LEU A 25 2.65 7.92 -21.45
N TYR A 26 2.57 7.54 -20.19
CA TYR A 26 1.76 6.40 -19.72
C TYR A 26 0.33 6.79 -19.30
N GLY A 27 -0.04 8.07 -19.43
CA GLY A 27 -1.37 8.57 -19.05
C GLY A 27 -1.65 8.60 -17.54
N VAL A 28 -0.64 8.31 -16.71
CA VAL A 28 -0.70 8.38 -15.23
C VAL A 28 0.50 9.15 -14.69
N PRO A 29 0.41 9.80 -13.53
CA PRO A 29 1.55 10.48 -12.91
C PRO A 29 2.74 9.53 -12.73
N ALA A 30 3.91 9.99 -13.13
CA ALA A 30 5.16 9.22 -13.05
C ALA A 30 6.32 10.11 -12.60
N VAL A 31 7.34 9.53 -12.00
CA VAL A 31 8.57 10.26 -11.64
C VAL A 31 9.24 10.80 -12.90
N ALA A 32 9.40 12.13 -12.95
CA ALA A 32 10.07 12.81 -14.05
C ALA A 32 11.59 12.78 -13.89
N ARG A 33 12.07 12.92 -12.66
CA ARG A 33 13.48 12.85 -12.31
C ARG A 33 13.65 12.30 -10.90
N PHE A 34 14.59 11.36 -10.72
CA PHE A 34 14.98 10.86 -9.40
C PHE A 34 15.66 11.98 -8.60
N ARG A 35 15.30 12.06 -7.32
CA ARG A 35 15.87 13.07 -6.43
C ARG A 35 17.32 12.77 -6.05
N TYR A 36 17.68 11.48 -5.97
CA TYR A 36 19.00 11.02 -5.59
C TYR A 36 19.52 9.99 -6.59
N GLU A 37 20.84 9.86 -6.68
CA GLU A 37 21.47 8.89 -7.59
C GLU A 37 21.62 7.51 -6.93
N ARG A 38 21.87 7.46 -5.63
CA ARG A 38 22.13 6.23 -4.88
C ARG A 38 21.41 6.24 -3.55
N VAL A 39 21.24 5.05 -2.94
CA VAL A 39 20.57 4.89 -1.64
C VAL A 39 21.34 5.64 -0.54
N GLU A 40 22.68 5.61 -0.57
CA GLU A 40 23.53 6.30 0.40
C GLU A 40 23.43 7.81 0.34
N ASP A 41 23.00 8.37 -0.79
CA ASP A 41 22.84 9.81 -0.99
C ASP A 41 21.53 10.35 -0.39
N ILE A 42 20.61 9.48 0.01
CA ILE A 42 19.33 9.87 0.64
C ILE A 42 19.64 10.41 2.05
N PRO A 43 19.40 11.70 2.34
CA PRO A 43 19.55 12.23 3.70
C PRO A 43 18.38 11.77 4.61
N ALA A 44 18.22 12.40 5.76
CA ALA A 44 16.97 12.30 6.51
C ALA A 44 15.81 12.82 5.64
N LEU A 45 14.83 11.95 5.39
CA LEU A 45 13.64 12.34 4.63
C LEU A 45 12.77 13.29 5.46
N PRO A 46 12.10 14.26 4.83
CA PRO A 46 11.17 15.14 5.54
C PRO A 46 9.98 14.38 6.08
N GLU A 47 9.27 14.96 7.04
CA GLU A 47 7.94 14.50 7.40
C GLU A 47 6.95 14.78 6.26
N MET A 48 5.94 13.90 6.12
CA MET A 48 4.82 14.17 5.22
C MET A 48 4.00 15.35 5.76
N ASP A 49 3.83 16.36 4.93
CA ASP A 49 2.93 17.49 5.18
C ASP A 49 1.57 17.24 4.53
N PHE A 50 0.58 16.87 5.34
CA PHE A 50 -0.77 16.57 4.88
C PHE A 50 -1.59 17.83 4.52
N SER A 51 -1.05 19.01 4.75
CA SER A 51 -1.70 20.28 4.44
C SER A 51 -1.39 20.83 3.05
N THR A 52 -0.45 20.21 2.31
CA THR A 52 0.02 20.69 1.01
C THR A 52 0.10 19.57 -0.04
N GLY A 53 0.37 19.93 -1.28
CA GLY A 53 0.62 18.98 -2.37
C GLY A 53 -0.54 18.05 -2.70
N ARG A 54 -0.24 16.99 -3.47
CA ARG A 54 -1.26 16.03 -3.88
C ARG A 54 -1.77 15.17 -2.73
N VAL A 55 -1.00 14.96 -1.68
CA VAL A 55 -1.46 14.21 -0.51
C VAL A 55 -2.66 14.91 0.13
N ARG A 56 -2.63 16.26 0.25
CA ARG A 56 -3.78 17.05 0.70
C ARG A 56 -5.00 16.86 -0.22
N GLU A 57 -4.79 16.91 -1.53
CA GLU A 57 -5.90 16.78 -2.48
C GLU A 57 -6.52 15.37 -2.45
N VAL A 58 -5.72 14.33 -2.21
CA VAL A 58 -6.21 12.96 -2.01
C VAL A 58 -7.07 12.86 -0.75
N LEU A 59 -6.60 13.42 0.37
CA LEU A 59 -7.37 13.44 1.63
C LEU A 59 -8.66 14.26 1.49
N ARG A 60 -8.60 15.41 0.82
CA ARG A 60 -9.79 16.21 0.52
C ARG A 60 -10.79 15.45 -0.35
N ALA A 61 -10.32 14.75 -1.39
CA ALA A 61 -11.18 13.92 -2.23
C ALA A 61 -11.83 12.78 -1.42
N ALA A 62 -11.10 12.17 -0.48
CA ALA A 62 -11.65 11.16 0.42
C ALA A 62 -12.79 11.73 1.26
N THR A 63 -12.65 12.94 1.83
CA THR A 63 -13.71 13.62 2.57
C THR A 63 -14.96 13.85 1.72
N ILE A 64 -14.77 14.37 0.50
CA ILE A 64 -15.90 14.63 -0.41
C ILE A 64 -16.65 13.34 -0.73
N LEU A 65 -15.93 12.26 -1.05
CA LEU A 65 -16.54 10.97 -1.36
C LEU A 65 -17.26 10.36 -0.16
N ARG A 66 -16.68 10.45 1.04
CA ARG A 66 -17.35 10.07 2.29
C ARG A 66 -18.68 10.83 2.47
N ASP A 67 -18.66 12.16 2.28
CA ASP A 67 -19.83 13.00 2.46
C ASP A 67 -20.93 12.73 1.41
N MET A 68 -20.54 12.14 0.27
CA MET A 68 -21.46 11.60 -0.74
C MET A 68 -21.98 10.18 -0.39
N GLY A 69 -21.54 9.58 0.72
CA GLY A 69 -21.93 8.23 1.13
C GLY A 69 -21.20 7.11 0.43
N GLU A 70 -20.05 7.41 -0.21
CA GLU A 70 -19.26 6.41 -0.93
C GLU A 70 -18.28 5.68 0.01
N THR A 71 -17.97 4.44 -0.34
CA THR A 71 -16.89 3.69 0.32
C THR A 71 -15.55 4.05 -0.33
N VAL A 72 -14.65 4.59 0.46
CA VAL A 72 -13.37 5.11 -0.03
C VAL A 72 -12.24 4.10 0.23
N ILE A 73 -11.52 3.77 -0.83
CA ILE A 73 -10.29 2.99 -0.79
C ILE A 73 -9.12 3.93 -1.06
N LEU A 74 -8.13 3.95 -0.17
CA LEU A 74 -6.87 4.62 -0.38
C LEU A 74 -5.78 3.60 -0.72
N ASN A 75 -5.14 3.76 -1.88
CA ASN A 75 -3.93 3.00 -2.21
C ASN A 75 -2.74 3.64 -1.52
N ILE A 76 -1.93 2.83 -0.86
CA ILE A 76 -0.64 3.23 -0.27
C ILE A 76 0.47 2.31 -0.77
N GLU A 77 1.63 2.92 -1.04
CA GLU A 77 2.80 2.20 -1.50
C GLU A 77 3.73 1.87 -0.34
N GLY A 78 4.29 0.65 -0.37
CA GLY A 78 5.26 0.23 0.62
C GLY A 78 6.62 0.93 0.50
N PRO A 79 7.47 0.84 1.54
CA PRO A 79 8.72 1.59 1.64
C PRO A 79 9.65 1.41 0.44
N PHE A 80 9.80 0.20 -0.08
CA PHE A 80 10.70 -0.06 -1.21
C PHE A 80 10.19 0.56 -2.51
N THR A 81 8.88 0.59 -2.73
CA THR A 81 8.29 1.27 -3.88
C THR A 81 8.45 2.77 -3.76
N VAL A 82 8.22 3.34 -2.58
CA VAL A 82 8.50 4.76 -2.34
C VAL A 82 9.97 5.09 -2.60
N LEU A 83 10.90 4.32 -2.05
CA LEU A 83 12.34 4.50 -2.27
C LEU A 83 12.72 4.37 -3.75
N SER A 84 12.13 3.43 -4.49
CA SER A 84 12.40 3.24 -5.92
C SER A 84 11.91 4.38 -6.81
N GLN A 85 11.19 5.33 -6.24
CA GLN A 85 10.77 6.56 -6.90
C GLN A 85 11.64 7.76 -6.51
N LEU A 86 12.44 7.62 -5.46
CA LEU A 86 13.44 8.63 -5.05
C LEU A 86 14.81 8.36 -5.66
N VAL A 87 15.14 7.09 -5.92
CA VAL A 87 16.37 6.64 -6.61
C VAL A 87 16.02 5.63 -7.71
N PRO A 88 16.89 5.42 -8.72
CA PRO A 88 16.67 4.38 -9.72
C PRO A 88 16.50 3.00 -9.08
N SER A 89 15.50 2.22 -9.50
CA SER A 89 15.16 0.90 -8.91
C SER A 89 16.35 -0.07 -8.84
N LYS A 90 17.30 0.03 -9.78
CA LYS A 90 18.56 -0.75 -9.73
C LYS A 90 19.36 -0.53 -8.45
N GLN A 91 19.25 0.64 -7.84
CA GLN A 91 19.93 0.96 -6.58
C GLN A 91 19.26 0.26 -5.39
N ILE A 92 17.93 0.14 -5.44
CA ILE A 92 17.20 -0.64 -4.43
C ILE A 92 17.64 -2.11 -4.50
N TYR A 93 17.62 -2.74 -5.68
CA TYR A 93 18.07 -4.12 -5.81
C TYR A 93 19.53 -4.33 -5.40
N LYS A 94 20.42 -3.38 -5.70
CA LYS A 94 21.81 -3.43 -5.21
C LYS A 94 21.85 -3.31 -3.67
N GLY A 95 21.06 -2.42 -3.11
CA GLY A 95 20.94 -2.18 -1.67
C GLY A 95 20.44 -3.41 -0.90
N LEU A 96 19.51 -4.18 -1.46
CA LEU A 96 19.00 -5.41 -0.85
C LEU A 96 20.10 -6.43 -0.51
N TYR A 97 21.24 -6.37 -1.19
CA TYR A 97 22.39 -7.28 -0.95
C TYR A 97 23.56 -6.60 -0.24
N ARG A 98 23.70 -5.27 -0.33
CA ARG A 98 24.92 -4.58 0.10
C ARG A 98 24.68 -3.50 1.17
N GLN A 99 23.42 -3.08 1.40
CA GLN A 99 23.06 -1.92 2.22
C GLN A 99 21.75 -2.16 2.97
N GLN A 100 21.55 -3.40 3.45
CA GLN A 100 20.30 -3.78 4.11
C GLN A 100 19.99 -2.90 5.32
N GLU A 101 21.00 -2.58 6.12
CA GLU A 101 20.85 -1.72 7.30
C GLU A 101 20.30 -0.35 6.91
N ARG A 102 20.91 0.27 5.89
CA ARG A 102 20.44 1.57 5.38
C ARG A 102 19.01 1.51 4.83
N LEU A 103 18.67 0.45 4.13
CA LEU A 103 17.29 0.24 3.67
C LEU A 103 16.32 0.06 4.83
N ARG A 104 16.71 -0.65 5.91
CA ARG A 104 15.90 -0.78 7.13
C ARG A 104 15.67 0.57 7.79
N GLU A 105 16.71 1.39 7.97
CA GLU A 105 16.58 2.74 8.54
C GLU A 105 15.60 3.63 7.75
N LEU A 106 15.79 3.70 6.43
CA LEU A 106 14.92 4.49 5.55
C LEU A 106 13.48 3.95 5.55
N SER A 107 13.32 2.63 5.53
CA SER A 107 12.01 1.99 5.58
C SER A 107 11.30 2.22 6.91
N ALA A 108 12.01 2.20 8.03
CA ALA A 108 11.44 2.51 9.34
C ALA A 108 10.91 3.94 9.42
N TRP A 109 11.65 4.92 8.86
CA TRP A 109 11.17 6.29 8.75
C TRP A 109 9.92 6.40 7.88
N ILE A 110 9.95 5.80 6.69
CA ILE A 110 8.80 5.78 5.78
C ILE A 110 7.60 5.11 6.44
N THR A 111 7.81 3.99 7.15
CA THR A 111 6.76 3.30 7.92
C THR A 111 6.08 4.26 8.92
N ALA A 112 6.86 5.02 9.68
CA ALA A 112 6.30 6.01 10.61
C ALA A 112 5.43 7.05 9.90
N GLN A 113 5.83 7.49 8.70
CA GLN A 113 5.05 8.45 7.91
C GLN A 113 3.79 7.80 7.30
N LEU A 114 3.87 6.55 6.85
CA LEU A 114 2.69 5.80 6.36
C LEU A 114 1.66 5.58 7.46
N VAL A 115 2.10 5.32 8.70
CA VAL A 115 1.19 5.23 9.86
C VAL A 115 0.50 6.58 10.14
N ARG A 116 1.22 7.69 10.04
CA ARG A 116 0.61 9.03 10.15
C ARG A 116 -0.39 9.26 9.03
N TYR A 117 -0.05 8.89 7.79
CA TYR A 117 -0.94 9.01 6.63
C TYR A 117 -2.19 8.15 6.79
N ALA A 118 -2.07 6.93 7.31
CA ALA A 118 -3.20 6.06 7.59
C ALA A 118 -4.18 6.68 8.62
N ARG A 119 -3.67 7.30 9.69
CA ARG A 119 -4.49 8.01 10.67
C ARG A 119 -5.21 9.22 10.07
N GLU A 120 -4.52 10.01 9.24
CA GLU A 120 -5.16 11.12 8.53
C GLU A 120 -6.22 10.61 7.56
N ALA A 121 -5.93 9.53 6.82
CA ALA A 121 -6.88 8.90 5.92
C ALA A 121 -8.16 8.44 6.66
N GLU A 122 -8.02 7.84 7.84
CA GLU A 122 -9.16 7.44 8.68
C GLU A 122 -10.02 8.66 9.09
N ARG A 123 -9.39 9.75 9.52
CA ARG A 123 -10.10 11.02 9.87
C ARG A 123 -10.85 11.59 8.68
N HIS A 124 -10.34 11.42 7.48
CA HIS A 124 -10.96 11.85 6.23
C HIS A 124 -11.99 10.85 5.67
N GLY A 125 -12.25 9.74 6.38
CA GLY A 125 -13.31 8.79 6.07
C GLY A 125 -12.93 7.68 5.09
N VAL A 126 -11.64 7.38 4.95
CA VAL A 126 -11.17 6.20 4.24
C VAL A 126 -11.59 4.94 4.99
N ASN A 127 -12.17 3.97 4.26
CA ASN A 127 -12.65 2.71 4.82
C ASN A 127 -11.64 1.57 4.62
N VAL A 128 -10.89 1.62 3.52
CA VAL A 128 -9.94 0.56 3.16
C VAL A 128 -8.60 1.18 2.77
N LEU A 129 -7.51 0.68 3.36
CA LEU A 129 -6.15 0.95 2.89
C LEU A 129 -5.66 -0.23 2.06
N SER A 130 -5.44 0.01 0.77
CA SER A 130 -4.90 -0.99 -0.15
C SER A 130 -3.39 -0.85 -0.24
N TYR A 131 -2.68 -1.77 0.39
CA TYR A 131 -1.21 -1.79 0.45
C TYR A 131 -0.61 -2.63 -0.68
N ALA A 132 0.42 -2.08 -1.30
CA ALA A 132 1.28 -2.80 -2.24
C ALA A 132 2.74 -2.33 -2.15
N ASP A 133 3.68 -3.25 -2.34
CA ASP A 133 5.11 -2.93 -2.50
C ASP A 133 5.68 -3.69 -3.72
N PRO A 134 5.27 -3.28 -4.94
CA PRO A 134 5.60 -4.01 -6.16
C PRO A 134 7.09 -4.07 -6.48
N THR A 135 7.90 -3.12 -6.01
CA THR A 135 9.35 -3.09 -6.23
C THR A 135 10.04 -4.33 -5.66
N VAL A 136 9.51 -4.88 -4.56
CA VAL A 136 10.07 -6.07 -3.89
C VAL A 136 9.07 -7.23 -3.89
N ALA A 137 8.25 -7.33 -4.94
CA ALA A 137 7.33 -8.46 -5.07
C ALA A 137 8.08 -9.80 -5.04
N ALA A 138 7.48 -10.81 -4.42
CA ALA A 138 8.11 -12.11 -4.18
C ALA A 138 8.48 -12.90 -5.45
N ASP A 139 8.03 -12.47 -6.62
CA ASP A 139 8.44 -13.00 -7.92
C ASP A 139 9.68 -12.29 -8.52
N LEU A 140 10.14 -11.20 -7.90
CA LEU A 140 11.31 -10.42 -8.32
C LEU A 140 12.56 -10.68 -7.47
N ILE A 141 12.40 -11.22 -6.27
CA ILE A 141 13.49 -11.46 -5.32
C ILE A 141 13.43 -12.89 -4.78
N SER A 142 14.53 -13.37 -4.19
CA SER A 142 14.53 -14.73 -3.63
C SER A 142 13.57 -14.87 -2.45
N PRO A 143 12.94 -16.03 -2.24
CA PRO A 143 12.04 -16.27 -1.11
C PRO A 143 12.68 -15.98 0.25
N LYS A 144 13.99 -16.32 0.40
CA LYS A 144 14.74 -16.02 1.63
C LYS A 144 14.87 -14.53 1.86
N LEU A 145 15.30 -13.76 0.85
CA LEU A 145 15.44 -12.31 0.97
C LEU A 145 14.09 -11.63 1.21
N TYR A 146 13.02 -12.16 0.62
CA TYR A 146 11.66 -11.68 0.91
C TYR A 146 11.32 -11.90 2.39
N ALA A 147 11.48 -13.11 2.90
CA ALA A 147 11.13 -13.45 4.28
C ALA A 147 11.97 -12.66 5.31
N ASP A 148 13.28 -12.56 5.09
CA ASP A 148 14.24 -12.03 6.06
C ASP A 148 14.35 -10.48 6.03
N LEU A 149 13.81 -9.81 5.02
CA LEU A 149 13.93 -8.36 4.88
C LEU A 149 12.65 -7.70 4.34
N CYS A 150 12.30 -7.93 3.08
CA CYS A 150 11.28 -7.12 2.41
C CYS A 150 9.87 -7.42 2.95
N GLY A 151 9.55 -8.69 3.16
CA GLY A 151 8.29 -9.13 3.74
C GLY A 151 8.18 -8.75 5.21
N GLU A 152 9.29 -8.84 5.95
CA GLU A 152 9.37 -8.40 7.35
C GLU A 152 9.05 -6.91 7.48
N ILE A 153 9.69 -6.05 6.68
CA ILE A 153 9.40 -4.60 6.65
C ILE A 153 7.95 -4.33 6.26
N SER A 154 7.43 -5.02 5.23
CA SER A 154 6.02 -4.88 4.85
C SER A 154 5.07 -5.32 5.97
N TYR A 155 5.43 -6.38 6.72
CA TYR A 155 4.67 -6.84 7.87
C TYR A 155 4.67 -5.80 9.00
N GLU A 156 5.81 -5.19 9.30
CA GLU A 156 5.93 -4.11 10.30
C GLU A 156 5.05 -2.91 9.94
N VAL A 157 5.04 -2.49 8.65
CA VAL A 157 4.13 -1.43 8.17
C VAL A 157 2.68 -1.79 8.47
N LEU A 158 2.25 -2.99 8.09
CA LEU A 158 0.86 -3.40 8.21
C LEU A 158 0.43 -3.55 9.67
N LYS A 159 1.29 -4.12 10.53
CA LYS A 159 1.03 -4.21 11.98
C LYS A 159 0.93 -2.83 12.62
N ALA A 160 1.83 -1.92 12.25
CA ALA A 160 1.82 -0.56 12.78
C ALA A 160 0.56 0.23 12.34
N VAL A 161 0.13 0.07 11.09
CA VAL A 161 -1.12 0.67 10.59
C VAL A 161 -2.33 0.05 11.27
N GLU A 162 -2.40 -1.30 11.38
CA GLU A 162 -3.49 -2.01 12.07
C GLU A 162 -3.65 -1.54 13.53
N ALA A 163 -2.53 -1.35 14.23
CA ALA A 163 -2.53 -0.86 15.61
C ALA A 163 -2.88 0.63 15.74
N ALA A 164 -2.67 1.41 14.70
CA ALA A 164 -2.84 2.87 14.71
C ALA A 164 -4.21 3.34 14.22
N THR A 165 -5.03 2.45 13.64
CA THR A 165 -6.36 2.75 13.07
C THR A 165 -7.42 1.81 13.65
N GLU A 166 -8.63 2.33 13.83
CA GLU A 166 -9.75 1.58 14.44
C GLU A 166 -10.71 1.03 13.38
N ASN A 167 -11.06 1.85 12.39
CA ASN A 167 -12.14 1.55 11.44
C ASN A 167 -11.64 1.20 10.04
N ILE A 168 -10.34 1.25 9.80
CA ILE A 168 -9.75 0.90 8.50
C ILE A 168 -9.61 -0.61 8.37
N VAL A 169 -10.03 -1.13 7.23
CA VAL A 169 -9.71 -2.49 6.80
C VAL A 169 -8.49 -2.45 5.88
N LEU A 170 -7.49 -3.26 6.17
CA LEU A 170 -6.33 -3.42 5.30
C LEU A 170 -6.70 -4.33 4.11
N HIS A 171 -6.22 -3.97 2.93
CA HIS A 171 -6.30 -4.81 1.75
C HIS A 171 -4.89 -5.08 1.21
N LEU A 172 -4.51 -6.33 1.14
CA LEU A 172 -3.25 -6.76 0.55
C LEU A 172 -3.49 -7.27 -0.87
N CYS A 173 -2.71 -6.77 -1.83
CA CYS A 173 -2.80 -7.29 -3.20
C CYS A 173 -2.50 -8.80 -3.24
N ASN A 174 -2.98 -9.48 -4.29
CA ASN A 174 -2.83 -10.94 -4.41
C ASN A 174 -1.37 -11.41 -4.26
N LYS A 175 -0.41 -10.74 -4.91
CA LYS A 175 1.01 -11.12 -4.82
C LYS A 175 1.56 -11.01 -3.39
N THR A 176 1.26 -9.90 -2.71
CA THR A 176 1.68 -9.68 -1.32
C THR A 176 1.04 -10.69 -0.37
N SER A 177 -0.27 -10.92 -0.47
CA SER A 177 -0.96 -11.84 0.44
C SER A 177 -0.50 -13.29 0.27
N VAL A 178 -0.25 -13.75 -0.96
CA VAL A 178 0.33 -15.09 -1.21
C VAL A 178 1.74 -15.20 -0.62
N ALA A 179 2.56 -14.16 -0.80
CA ALA A 179 3.91 -14.14 -0.26
C ALA A 179 3.92 -14.13 1.28
N PHE A 180 3.03 -13.34 1.88
CA PHE A 180 2.84 -13.29 3.35
C PHE A 180 2.45 -14.63 3.92
N GLN A 181 1.51 -15.32 3.29
CA GLN A 181 1.12 -16.66 3.72
C GLN A 181 2.29 -17.63 3.65
N LYS A 182 3.03 -17.65 2.52
CA LYS A 182 4.19 -18.54 2.34
C LYS A 182 5.32 -18.26 3.31
N ALA A 183 5.56 -16.99 3.63
CA ALA A 183 6.57 -16.56 4.61
C ALA A 183 6.11 -16.70 6.07
N GLY A 184 4.83 -17.04 6.29
CA GLY A 184 4.31 -17.27 7.63
C GLY A 184 3.88 -16.00 8.40
N PHE A 185 3.79 -14.84 7.75
CA PHE A 185 3.38 -13.56 8.36
C PHE A 185 1.89 -13.46 8.63
N CYS A 186 1.06 -14.27 7.98
CA CYS A 186 -0.37 -14.28 8.22
C CYS A 186 -0.97 -15.69 8.12
N THR A 187 -2.15 -15.84 8.70
CA THR A 187 -3.07 -16.95 8.44
C THR A 187 -4.20 -16.48 7.53
N MET A 188 -4.88 -17.43 6.87
CA MET A 188 -5.97 -17.14 5.95
C MET A 188 -7.23 -17.93 6.31
N GLU A 189 -8.37 -17.24 6.20
CA GLU A 189 -9.70 -17.82 6.31
C GLU A 189 -10.54 -17.45 5.09
N ARG A 190 -11.26 -18.41 4.51
CA ARG A 190 -12.14 -18.16 3.37
C ARG A 190 -13.45 -17.54 3.82
N ILE A 191 -13.85 -16.47 3.15
CA ILE A 191 -15.18 -15.89 3.24
C ILE A 191 -15.89 -16.19 1.92
N ILE A 192 -17.05 -16.83 2.00
CA ILE A 192 -17.89 -17.11 0.84
C ILE A 192 -19.00 -16.06 0.82
N PRO A 193 -18.92 -15.06 -0.06
CA PRO A 193 -19.96 -14.06 -0.24
C PRO A 193 -21.14 -14.63 -1.03
N GLN A 194 -22.18 -13.83 -1.23
CA GLN A 194 -23.30 -14.21 -2.06
C GLN A 194 -22.85 -14.55 -3.51
N PRO A 195 -23.46 -15.57 -4.15
CA PRO A 195 -23.10 -15.91 -5.52
C PRO A 195 -23.36 -14.77 -6.51
N GLY A 196 -22.51 -14.65 -7.53
CA GLY A 196 -22.70 -13.70 -8.63
C GLY A 196 -22.14 -12.30 -8.38
N LEU A 197 -21.59 -12.03 -7.20
CA LEU A 197 -20.98 -10.74 -6.91
C LEU A 197 -19.65 -10.54 -7.66
N THR A 198 -19.37 -9.30 -7.98
CA THR A 198 -18.03 -8.84 -8.35
C THR A 198 -17.12 -8.84 -7.11
N TYR A 199 -15.80 -8.78 -7.34
CA TYR A 199 -14.85 -8.68 -6.22
C TYR A 199 -15.10 -7.44 -5.34
N GLY A 200 -15.49 -6.31 -5.95
CA GLY A 200 -15.81 -5.09 -5.22
C GLY A 200 -17.04 -5.23 -4.33
N GLU A 201 -18.11 -5.84 -4.83
CA GLU A 201 -19.33 -6.08 -4.05
C GLU A 201 -19.06 -7.03 -2.88
N ALA A 202 -18.31 -8.12 -3.12
CA ALA A 202 -17.90 -9.04 -2.07
C ALA A 202 -17.00 -8.36 -1.02
N LEU A 203 -16.12 -7.46 -1.43
CA LEU A 203 -15.29 -6.66 -0.54
C LEU A 203 -16.16 -5.72 0.32
N LEU A 204 -17.19 -5.07 -0.28
CA LEU A 204 -18.17 -4.25 0.45
C LEU A 204 -18.94 -5.02 1.52
N GLU A 205 -19.28 -6.27 1.25
CA GLU A 205 -19.91 -7.14 2.26
C GLU A 205 -18.93 -7.49 3.38
N ALA A 206 -17.69 -7.84 3.03
CA ALA A 206 -16.69 -8.29 4.00
C ALA A 206 -16.24 -7.19 4.97
N ILE A 207 -16.04 -5.95 4.50
CA ILE A 207 -15.60 -4.85 5.38
C ILE A 207 -16.64 -4.41 6.42
N LYS A 208 -17.90 -4.84 6.25
CA LYS A 208 -18.96 -4.60 7.25
C LYS A 208 -18.87 -5.55 8.44
N ARG A 209 -18.08 -6.61 8.35
CA ARG A 209 -17.90 -7.58 9.42
C ARG A 209 -16.91 -7.06 10.44
N LEU A 210 -17.29 -7.02 11.70
CA LEU A 210 -16.46 -6.52 12.80
C LEU A 210 -15.17 -7.35 13.04
N ASP A 211 -15.18 -8.61 12.60
CA ASP A 211 -14.04 -9.52 12.74
C ASP A 211 -13.05 -9.45 11.58
N VAL A 212 -13.29 -8.61 10.56
CA VAL A 212 -12.46 -8.48 9.37
C VAL A 212 -11.62 -7.20 9.45
N ARG A 213 -10.34 -7.35 9.75
CA ARG A 213 -9.37 -6.24 9.79
C ARG A 213 -8.43 -6.22 8.58
N CYS A 214 -8.26 -7.38 7.92
CA CYS A 214 -7.41 -7.48 6.75
C CYS A 214 -8.00 -8.45 5.73
N ILE A 215 -7.94 -8.09 4.45
CA ILE A 215 -8.41 -8.88 3.31
C ILE A 215 -7.27 -9.04 2.31
N GLY A 216 -7.18 -10.19 1.66
CA GLY A 216 -6.17 -10.45 0.65
C GLY A 216 -6.66 -11.32 -0.50
N HIS A 217 -5.69 -11.78 -1.31
CA HIS A 217 -5.87 -12.66 -2.46
C HIS A 217 -6.74 -12.09 -3.59
N GLY A 218 -7.06 -10.80 -3.55
CA GLY A 218 -7.72 -10.08 -4.64
C GLY A 218 -6.84 -8.96 -5.18
N CYS A 219 -7.22 -8.40 -6.31
CA CYS A 219 -6.58 -7.23 -6.87
C CYS A 219 -7.55 -6.05 -6.81
N ILE A 220 -7.15 -4.99 -6.11
CA ILE A 220 -7.98 -3.79 -5.95
C ILE A 220 -8.30 -3.11 -7.29
N GLN A 221 -7.49 -3.33 -8.31
CA GLN A 221 -7.75 -2.83 -9.66
C GLN A 221 -8.83 -3.62 -10.41
N ARG A 222 -9.24 -4.78 -9.88
CA ARG A 222 -10.21 -5.69 -10.49
C ARG A 222 -11.53 -5.76 -9.73
N THR A 223 -11.89 -4.75 -8.95
CA THR A 223 -13.13 -4.70 -8.18
C THR A 223 -14.40 -4.85 -9.01
N TYR A 224 -14.35 -4.49 -10.29
CA TYR A 224 -15.48 -4.64 -11.25
C TYR A 224 -15.55 -6.03 -11.90
N CYS A 225 -14.55 -6.90 -11.69
CA CYS A 225 -14.54 -8.23 -12.27
C CYS A 225 -15.33 -9.23 -11.43
N PRO A 226 -15.99 -10.21 -12.05
CA PRO A 226 -16.52 -11.37 -11.33
C PRO A 226 -15.40 -12.10 -10.58
N MET A 227 -15.74 -12.67 -9.46
CA MET A 227 -14.78 -13.48 -8.68
C MET A 227 -14.52 -14.83 -9.35
N THR A 228 -13.26 -15.12 -9.66
CA THR A 228 -12.88 -16.38 -10.30
C THR A 228 -13.02 -17.59 -9.38
N ASN A 229 -12.82 -17.41 -8.07
CA ASN A 229 -12.80 -18.48 -7.06
C ASN A 229 -14.03 -18.49 -6.14
N GLY A 230 -15.00 -17.60 -6.37
CA GLY A 230 -16.22 -17.50 -5.56
C GLY A 230 -15.99 -17.22 -4.07
N CYS A 231 -14.81 -16.75 -3.69
CA CYS A 231 -14.49 -16.41 -2.30
C CYS A 231 -13.48 -15.24 -2.23
N ILE A 232 -13.47 -14.58 -1.08
CA ILE A 232 -12.43 -13.65 -0.65
C ILE A 232 -11.74 -14.23 0.60
N TYR A 233 -10.64 -13.66 0.99
CA TYR A 233 -9.85 -14.19 2.11
C TYR A 233 -9.65 -13.12 3.16
N LYS A 234 -10.14 -13.41 4.38
CA LYS A 234 -9.75 -12.72 5.59
C LYS A 234 -8.31 -13.14 5.93
N LEU A 235 -7.47 -12.18 6.20
CA LEU A 235 -6.11 -12.40 6.68
C LEU A 235 -6.03 -12.00 8.15
N THR A 236 -5.29 -12.77 8.92
CA THR A 236 -4.92 -12.41 10.30
C THR A 236 -3.40 -12.32 10.35
N LEU A 237 -2.88 -11.12 10.55
CA LEU A 237 -1.44 -10.88 10.76
C LEU A 237 -1.04 -11.50 12.10
N LYS A 238 0.09 -12.20 12.14
CA LYS A 238 0.56 -12.90 13.36
C LYS A 238 1.15 -11.98 14.41
#